data_95c2065a3801d00793a375b2e25e0175
#
_entry.id   95c2065a3801d00793a375b2e25e0175
#
_cell.length_a   1.000
_cell.length_b   1.000
_cell.length_c   1.000
_cell.angle_alpha   90.00
_cell.angle_beta   90.00
_cell.angle_gamma   90.00
#
_symmetry.space_group_name_H-M   'P 1'
#
loop_
_entity.id
_entity.type
_entity.pdbx_description
1 polymer ?
#
loop_
_entity_poly.entity_id
_entity_poly.type
_entity_poly.pdbx_seq_one_letter_code
_entity_poly.pdbx_strand_id
1 'polypeptide(L)'
;RKMTIDNLPFLLADTVGFIRKLPSDLVESFKSTLDEVREADLLVHVVDISHPDFEEQIRVVENTLQELGCAETPAMIVFNKIDAYTWVPKEEDDLTPETKENISLEELKKTWMAKMRSQESGVSSRYLECLFISAREKENIDELRDILYKRVRELHVQKYPYNDFLYQDYE
;
A
#
# COMPACT_ATOMS: atom_id res chain seq x y z
N ARG A 1 7.63 -14.57 6.56
CA ARG A 1 6.76 -15.76 6.46
C ARG A 1 6.66 -16.20 5.01
N LYS A 2 6.89 -17.51 4.73
CA LYS A 2 6.70 -18.05 3.38
C LYS A 2 5.20 -18.13 3.07
N MET A 3 4.80 -17.59 1.93
CA MET A 3 3.44 -17.67 1.39
C MET A 3 3.50 -18.22 -0.04
N THR A 4 2.39 -18.77 -0.49
CA THR A 4 2.22 -19.23 -1.87
C THR A 4 0.84 -18.75 -2.34
N ILE A 5 0.81 -18.07 -3.47
CA ILE A 5 -0.42 -17.76 -4.20
C ILE A 5 -0.34 -18.57 -5.49
N ASP A 6 -1.31 -19.45 -5.68
CA ASP A 6 -1.30 -20.46 -6.74
C ASP A 6 0.02 -21.26 -6.74
N ASN A 7 0.80 -21.22 -7.80
CA ASN A 7 2.09 -21.92 -7.89
C ASN A 7 3.31 -21.03 -7.60
N LEU A 8 3.11 -19.80 -7.13
CA LEU A 8 4.17 -18.82 -6.94
C LEU A 8 4.49 -18.66 -5.45
N PRO A 9 5.62 -19.20 -4.96
CA PRO A 9 6.09 -18.97 -3.60
C PRO A 9 6.81 -17.63 -3.47
N PHE A 10 6.56 -16.93 -2.37
CA PHE A 10 7.26 -15.69 -2.01
C PHE A 10 7.38 -15.54 -0.49
N LEU A 11 8.22 -14.62 -0.05
CA LEU A 11 8.36 -14.27 1.35
C LEU A 11 7.56 -13.02 1.65
N LEU A 12 6.64 -13.10 2.60
CA LEU A 12 5.95 -11.95 3.16
C LEU A 12 6.57 -11.62 4.51
N ALA A 13 7.18 -10.44 4.61
CA ALA A 13 7.63 -9.86 5.87
C ALA A 13 6.55 -8.90 6.39
N ASP A 14 6.10 -9.13 7.62
CA ASP A 14 5.21 -8.24 8.34
C ASP A 14 6.06 -7.33 9.21
N THR A 15 5.91 -6.02 9.05
CA THR A 15 6.67 -5.04 9.79
C THR A 15 5.89 -4.52 10.99
N VAL A 16 6.60 -4.12 12.03
CA VAL A 16 6.00 -3.29 13.09
C VAL A 16 5.58 -1.97 12.47
N GLY A 17 4.34 -1.53 12.75
CA GLY A 17 3.81 -0.28 12.17
C GLY A 17 4.74 0.92 12.42
N PHE A 18 4.81 1.82 11.45
CA PHE A 18 5.58 3.07 11.55
C PHE A 18 4.90 3.99 12.57
N ILE A 19 5.40 3.99 13.80
CA ILE A 19 4.87 4.81 14.90
C ILE A 19 5.67 6.11 14.95
N ARG A 20 4.96 7.25 15.04
CA ARG A 20 5.55 8.60 15.10
C ARG A 20 6.59 8.81 16.20
N LYS A 21 6.51 8.05 17.28
CA LYS A 21 7.47 8.08 18.40
C LYS A 21 7.74 6.66 18.84
N LEU A 22 8.84 6.11 18.36
CA LEU A 22 9.38 4.87 18.92
C LEU A 22 10.03 5.19 20.25
N PRO A 23 9.65 4.50 21.33
CA PRO A 23 10.47 4.50 22.54
C PRO A 23 11.87 4.02 22.22
N SER A 24 12.88 4.62 22.87
CA SER A 24 14.30 4.30 22.64
C SER A 24 14.63 2.81 22.75
N ASP A 25 13.89 2.08 23.56
CA ASP A 25 14.07 0.65 23.81
C ASP A 25 13.58 -0.26 22.64
N LEU A 26 12.78 0.29 21.71
CA LEU A 26 12.29 -0.41 20.53
C LEU A 26 13.12 -0.13 19.27
N VAL A 27 14.13 0.73 19.35
CA VAL A 27 14.95 1.12 18.19
C VAL A 27 15.71 -0.07 17.59
N GLU A 28 16.17 -1.02 18.40
CA GLU A 28 16.86 -2.21 17.88
C GLU A 28 15.93 -3.18 17.16
N SER A 29 14.74 -3.44 17.72
CA SER A 29 13.70 -4.24 17.03
C SER A 29 13.23 -3.58 15.74
N PHE A 30 13.21 -2.26 15.71
CA PHE A 30 12.88 -1.47 14.54
C PHE A 30 13.97 -1.51 13.48
N LYS A 31 15.25 -1.55 13.87
CA LYS A 31 16.38 -1.67 12.93
C LYS A 31 16.32 -2.97 12.13
N SER A 32 16.04 -4.11 12.76
CA SER A 32 15.88 -5.38 12.03
C SER A 32 14.69 -5.37 11.07
N THR A 33 13.59 -4.72 11.45
CA THR A 33 12.43 -4.47 10.58
C THR A 33 12.81 -3.58 9.39
N LEU A 34 13.66 -2.58 9.60
CA LEU A 34 14.15 -1.70 8.54
C LEU A 34 15.06 -2.43 7.54
N ASP A 35 15.83 -3.42 7.99
CA ASP A 35 16.65 -4.23 7.10
C ASP A 35 15.78 -5.09 6.18
N GLU A 36 14.68 -5.68 6.68
CA GLU A 36 13.70 -6.39 5.85
C GLU A 36 13.05 -5.45 4.80
N VAL A 37 12.77 -4.20 5.15
CA VAL A 37 12.24 -3.20 4.21
C VAL A 37 13.26 -2.88 3.11
N ARG A 38 14.55 -2.75 3.45
CA ARG A 38 15.61 -2.50 2.47
C ARG A 38 15.82 -3.66 1.50
N GLU A 39 15.63 -4.88 1.95
CA GLU A 39 15.81 -6.09 1.15
C GLU A 39 14.55 -6.47 0.34
N ALA A 40 13.43 -5.79 0.54
CA ALA A 40 12.19 -6.10 -0.14
C ALA A 40 12.25 -5.78 -1.63
N ASP A 41 11.78 -6.69 -2.46
CA ASP A 41 11.60 -6.49 -3.91
C ASP A 41 10.32 -5.68 -4.21
N LEU A 42 9.32 -5.73 -3.31
CA LEU A 42 8.06 -5.00 -3.38
C LEU A 42 7.61 -4.59 -1.99
N LEU A 43 7.19 -3.36 -1.84
CA LEU A 43 6.58 -2.85 -0.61
C LEU A 43 5.06 -2.81 -0.74
N VAL A 44 4.36 -3.27 0.29
CA VAL A 44 2.90 -3.11 0.40
C VAL A 44 2.62 -2.14 1.54
N HIS A 45 2.29 -0.91 1.20
CA HIS A 45 1.96 0.13 2.16
C HIS A 45 0.47 0.05 2.52
N VAL A 46 0.17 -0.47 3.70
CA VAL A 46 -1.20 -0.57 4.20
C VAL A 46 -1.55 0.67 5.01
N VAL A 47 -2.61 1.36 4.60
CA VAL A 47 -3.07 2.63 5.18
C VAL A 47 -4.44 2.44 5.80
N ASP A 48 -4.62 2.90 7.04
CA ASP A 48 -5.93 3.00 7.68
C ASP A 48 -6.67 4.25 7.19
N ILE A 49 -7.57 4.08 6.20
CA ILE A 49 -8.30 5.21 5.60
C ILE A 49 -9.34 5.83 6.54
N SER A 50 -9.73 5.12 7.59
CA SER A 50 -10.67 5.64 8.60
C SER A 50 -10.03 6.66 9.55
N HIS A 51 -8.70 6.74 9.56
CA HIS A 51 -7.98 7.71 10.37
C HIS A 51 -7.99 9.09 9.70
N PRO A 52 -8.35 10.17 10.41
CA PRO A 52 -8.47 11.51 9.82
C PRO A 52 -7.14 12.04 9.24
N ASP A 53 -6.01 11.63 9.81
CA ASP A 53 -4.68 12.06 9.39
C ASP A 53 -3.96 11.02 8.47
N PHE A 54 -4.69 10.16 7.78
CA PHE A 54 -4.08 9.09 6.98
C PHE A 54 -3.11 9.63 5.90
N GLU A 55 -3.39 10.77 5.30
CA GLU A 55 -2.51 11.37 4.30
C GLU A 55 -1.18 11.86 4.91
N GLU A 56 -1.22 12.37 6.15
CA GLU A 56 0.00 12.74 6.86
C GLU A 56 0.81 11.48 7.24
N GLN A 57 0.13 10.41 7.63
CA GLN A 57 0.79 9.13 7.89
C GLN A 57 1.49 8.58 6.64
N ILE A 58 0.86 8.71 5.45
CA ILE A 58 1.50 8.34 4.18
C ILE A 58 2.79 9.15 3.99
N ARG A 59 2.77 10.47 4.19
CA ARG A 59 3.95 11.31 4.05
C ARG A 59 5.09 10.92 5.01
N VAL A 60 4.74 10.61 6.25
CA VAL A 60 5.74 10.15 7.24
C VAL A 60 6.41 8.87 6.80
N VAL A 61 5.64 7.90 6.31
CA VAL A 61 6.19 6.63 5.78
C VAL A 61 7.06 6.88 4.57
N GLU A 62 6.64 7.72 3.62
CA GLU A 62 7.41 8.07 2.43
C GLU A 62 8.76 8.71 2.78
N ASN A 63 8.77 9.68 3.68
CA ASN A 63 10.00 10.32 4.15
C ASN A 63 10.95 9.29 4.80
N THR A 64 10.40 8.40 5.63
CA THR A 64 11.18 7.34 6.26
C THR A 64 11.79 6.39 5.23
N LEU A 65 11.03 6.00 4.21
CA LEU A 65 11.52 5.14 3.14
C LEU A 65 12.62 5.82 2.30
N GLN A 66 12.54 7.14 2.11
CA GLN A 66 13.61 7.92 1.47
C GLN A 66 14.88 7.93 2.32
N GLU A 67 14.76 8.18 3.63
CA GLU A 67 15.89 8.14 4.56
C GLU A 67 16.56 6.77 4.62
N LEU A 68 15.80 5.70 4.45
CA LEU A 68 16.28 4.32 4.39
C LEU A 68 16.95 3.94 3.05
N GLY A 69 16.91 4.81 2.05
CA GLY A 69 17.41 4.52 0.71
C GLY A 69 16.50 3.61 -0.11
N CYS A 70 15.21 3.50 0.27
CA CYS A 70 14.20 2.69 -0.41
C CYS A 70 13.31 3.51 -1.36
N ALA A 71 13.75 4.69 -1.78
CA ALA A 71 12.97 5.58 -2.65
C ALA A 71 12.59 4.92 -3.99
N GLU A 72 13.47 4.09 -4.54
CA GLU A 72 13.30 3.42 -5.84
C GLU A 72 12.62 2.03 -5.72
N THR A 73 12.39 1.53 -4.52
CA THR A 73 11.73 0.23 -4.34
C THR A 73 10.26 0.35 -4.77
N PRO A 74 9.79 -0.49 -5.72
CA PRO A 74 8.41 -0.46 -6.15
C PRO A 74 7.46 -0.74 -5.00
N ALA A 75 6.32 -0.07 -4.98
CA ALA A 75 5.34 -0.19 -3.91
C ALA A 75 3.91 -0.32 -4.45
N MET A 76 3.05 -0.91 -3.63
CA MET A 76 1.60 -0.86 -3.77
C MET A 76 1.04 -0.11 -2.57
N ILE A 77 0.02 0.72 -2.76
CA ILE A 77 -0.72 1.32 -1.65
C ILE A 77 -2.08 0.65 -1.49
N VAL A 78 -2.39 0.22 -0.28
CA VAL A 78 -3.62 -0.50 0.07
C VAL A 78 -4.34 0.26 1.17
N PHE A 79 -5.41 0.94 0.80
CA PHE A 79 -6.30 1.61 1.74
C PHE A 79 -7.24 0.60 2.37
N ASN A 80 -7.00 0.28 3.64
CA ASN A 80 -7.79 -0.65 4.43
C ASN A 80 -8.81 0.10 5.29
N LYS A 81 -9.82 -0.62 5.76
CA LYS A 81 -10.92 -0.17 6.60
C LYS A 81 -11.89 0.78 5.89
N ILE A 82 -12.17 0.54 4.60
CA ILE A 82 -13.20 1.29 3.88
C ILE A 82 -14.59 1.18 4.54
N ASP A 83 -14.85 0.09 5.25
CA ASP A 83 -16.05 -0.14 6.06
C ASP A 83 -16.21 0.85 7.22
N ALA A 84 -15.10 1.42 7.70
CA ALA A 84 -15.06 2.38 8.80
C ALA A 84 -14.82 3.83 8.33
N TYR A 85 -14.69 4.06 7.02
CA TYR A 85 -14.55 5.40 6.47
C TYR A 85 -15.86 6.17 6.58
N THR A 86 -15.81 7.38 7.12
CA THR A 86 -16.97 8.25 7.31
C THR A 86 -16.74 9.60 6.66
N TRP A 87 -17.79 10.19 6.11
CA TRP A 87 -17.79 11.54 5.58
C TRP A 87 -19.13 12.22 5.89
N VAL A 88 -19.16 13.54 5.87
CA VAL A 88 -20.35 14.34 6.06
C VAL A 88 -20.71 14.96 4.71
N PRO A 89 -21.84 14.54 4.07
CA PRO A 89 -22.29 15.17 2.84
C PRO A 89 -22.53 16.67 3.06
N LYS A 90 -22.11 17.48 2.12
CA LYS A 90 -22.36 18.91 2.14
C LYS A 90 -23.76 19.19 1.61
N GLU A 91 -24.52 20.09 2.26
CA GLU A 91 -25.83 20.50 1.79
C GLU A 91 -25.67 21.40 0.55
N GLU A 92 -26.65 21.38 -0.38
CA GLU A 92 -26.57 22.10 -1.65
C GLU A 92 -26.48 23.64 -1.49
N ASP A 93 -26.99 24.17 -0.38
CA ASP A 93 -26.99 25.60 -0.04
C ASP A 93 -25.84 26.02 0.87
N ASP A 94 -24.98 25.11 1.28
CA ASP A 94 -23.78 25.37 2.07
C ASP A 94 -22.65 25.94 1.19
N LEU A 95 -22.44 27.25 1.27
CA LEU A 95 -21.42 28.01 0.52
C LEU A 95 -20.02 27.95 1.17
N THR A 96 -19.85 27.27 2.29
CA THR A 96 -18.52 27.12 2.91
C THR A 96 -17.60 26.28 2.01
N PRO A 97 -16.26 26.47 2.07
CA PRO A 97 -15.35 25.62 1.32
C PRO A 97 -15.49 24.14 1.74
N GLU A 98 -15.38 23.23 0.77
CA GLU A 98 -15.30 21.81 1.06
C GLU A 98 -14.06 21.49 1.92
N THR A 99 -14.26 20.67 2.93
CA THR A 99 -13.19 20.16 3.79
C THR A 99 -12.96 18.69 3.52
N LYS A 100 -11.87 18.14 4.07
CA LYS A 100 -11.58 16.70 3.96
C LYS A 100 -12.72 15.81 4.49
N GLU A 101 -13.50 16.31 5.44
CA GLU A 101 -14.61 15.59 6.05
C GLU A 101 -15.82 15.44 5.10
N ASN A 102 -15.89 16.26 4.05
CA ASN A 102 -16.97 16.23 3.07
C ASN A 102 -16.71 15.29 1.89
N ILE A 103 -15.49 14.76 1.77
CA ILE A 103 -15.11 13.91 0.64
C ILE A 103 -15.70 12.51 0.82
N SER A 104 -16.54 12.09 -0.11
CA SER A 104 -17.06 10.73 -0.13
C SER A 104 -15.96 9.70 -0.48
N LEU A 105 -16.17 8.44 -0.12
CA LEU A 105 -15.24 7.35 -0.45
C LEU A 105 -15.02 7.26 -1.97
N GLU A 106 -16.06 7.44 -2.77
CA GLU A 106 -15.98 7.40 -4.25
C GLU A 106 -15.13 8.54 -4.84
N GLU A 107 -15.27 9.75 -4.29
CA GLU A 107 -14.44 10.87 -4.69
C GLU A 107 -12.98 10.69 -4.30
N LEU A 108 -12.75 10.14 -3.11
CA LEU A 108 -11.42 9.82 -2.63
C LEU A 108 -10.74 8.77 -3.51
N LYS A 109 -11.45 7.71 -3.88
CA LYS A 109 -10.98 6.69 -4.83
C LYS A 109 -10.60 7.31 -6.18
N LYS A 110 -11.48 8.14 -6.75
CA LYS A 110 -11.22 8.84 -8.03
C LYS A 110 -9.97 9.72 -7.94
N THR A 111 -9.83 10.47 -6.85
CA THR A 111 -8.68 11.36 -6.63
C THR A 111 -7.37 10.58 -6.57
N TRP A 112 -7.32 9.48 -5.81
CA TRP A 112 -6.12 8.64 -5.70
C TRP A 112 -5.80 7.93 -7.01
N MET A 113 -6.80 7.40 -7.72
CA MET A 113 -6.59 6.79 -9.03
C MET A 113 -6.10 7.82 -10.07
N ALA A 114 -6.57 9.06 -10.01
CA ALA A 114 -6.08 10.14 -10.87
C ALA A 114 -4.62 10.51 -10.54
N LYS A 115 -4.26 10.61 -9.26
CA LYS A 115 -2.87 10.82 -8.82
C LYS A 115 -1.94 9.71 -9.33
N MET A 116 -2.38 8.46 -9.30
CA MET A 116 -1.59 7.32 -9.81
C MET A 116 -1.33 7.40 -11.31
N ARG A 117 -2.28 7.96 -12.08
CA ARG A 117 -2.14 8.09 -13.54
C ARG A 117 -1.29 9.28 -13.97
N SER A 118 -1.33 10.38 -13.22
CA SER A 118 -0.69 11.65 -13.62
C SER A 118 0.82 11.64 -13.48
N GLN A 119 1.40 10.75 -12.69
CA GLN A 119 2.85 10.71 -12.36
C GLN A 119 3.45 12.06 -11.92
N GLU A 120 2.62 13.10 -11.74
CA GLU A 120 3.06 14.48 -11.56
C GLU A 120 3.45 14.84 -10.13
N SER A 121 3.15 14.01 -9.15
CA SER A 121 3.50 14.30 -7.75
C SER A 121 4.52 13.30 -7.23
N GLY A 122 5.61 13.77 -6.67
CA GLY A 122 6.75 12.99 -6.20
C GLY A 122 6.42 11.85 -5.20
N VAL A 123 5.21 11.81 -4.65
CA VAL A 123 4.73 10.74 -3.76
C VAL A 123 4.18 9.56 -4.54
N SER A 124 3.63 9.76 -5.73
CA SER A 124 2.91 8.71 -6.46
C SER A 124 3.74 7.92 -7.46
N SER A 125 4.96 8.38 -7.78
CA SER A 125 5.76 7.76 -8.85
C SER A 125 6.23 6.33 -8.53
N ARG A 126 6.32 5.95 -7.25
CA ARG A 126 6.74 4.61 -6.82
C ARG A 126 5.58 3.62 -6.69
N TYR A 127 4.35 4.12 -6.47
CA TYR A 127 3.21 3.23 -6.31
C TYR A 127 2.72 2.71 -7.65
N LEU A 128 2.83 1.41 -7.84
CA LEU A 128 2.39 0.71 -9.05
C LEU A 128 0.88 0.47 -9.06
N GLU A 129 0.29 0.32 -7.88
CA GLU A 129 -1.12 0.00 -7.69
C GLU A 129 -1.70 0.73 -6.48
N CYS A 130 -2.99 1.01 -6.56
CA CYS A 130 -3.80 1.62 -5.50
C CYS A 130 -5.08 0.80 -5.32
N LEU A 131 -5.28 0.25 -4.14
CA LEU A 131 -6.43 -0.59 -3.81
C LEU A 131 -7.16 -0.07 -2.59
N PHE A 132 -8.46 -0.34 -2.55
CA PHE A 132 -9.35 0.03 -1.44
C PHE A 132 -10.04 -1.24 -0.94
N ILE A 133 -9.77 -1.65 0.29
CA ILE A 133 -10.24 -2.91 0.86
C ILE A 133 -10.87 -2.73 2.23
N SER A 134 -11.66 -3.72 2.63
CA SER A 134 -11.94 -4.00 4.04
C SER A 134 -11.47 -5.42 4.37
N ALA A 135 -10.40 -5.51 5.14
CA ALA A 135 -9.91 -6.80 5.61
C ALA A 135 -10.92 -7.46 6.57
N ARG A 136 -11.65 -6.65 7.33
CA ARG A 136 -12.67 -7.11 8.28
C ARG A 136 -13.87 -7.73 7.56
N GLU A 137 -14.42 -7.03 6.57
CA GLU A 137 -15.62 -7.45 5.82
C GLU A 137 -15.24 -8.33 4.61
N LYS A 138 -13.94 -8.58 4.39
CA LYS A 138 -13.38 -9.31 3.23
C LYS A 138 -13.73 -8.68 1.88
N GLU A 139 -13.95 -7.37 1.85
CA GLU A 139 -14.24 -6.63 0.63
C GLU A 139 -12.97 -6.38 -0.16
N ASN A 140 -12.99 -6.67 -1.47
CA ASN A 140 -11.88 -6.51 -2.42
C ASN A 140 -10.59 -7.28 -2.07
N ILE A 141 -10.68 -8.32 -1.25
CA ILE A 141 -9.52 -9.16 -0.88
C ILE A 141 -9.07 -10.02 -2.06
N ASP A 142 -9.99 -10.51 -2.88
CA ASP A 142 -9.64 -11.29 -4.08
C ASP A 142 -8.91 -10.41 -5.10
N GLU A 143 -9.34 -9.16 -5.29
CA GLU A 143 -8.64 -8.18 -6.11
C GLU A 143 -7.21 -7.91 -5.61
N LEU A 144 -7.04 -7.74 -4.30
CA LEU A 144 -5.72 -7.59 -3.68
C LEU A 144 -4.84 -8.81 -3.96
N ARG A 145 -5.39 -10.02 -3.83
CA ARG A 145 -4.67 -11.27 -4.10
C ARG A 145 -4.21 -11.37 -5.55
N ASP A 146 -5.10 -11.07 -6.50
CA ASP A 146 -4.82 -11.14 -7.92
C ASP A 146 -3.73 -10.13 -8.34
N ILE A 147 -3.83 -8.90 -7.85
CA ILE A 147 -2.85 -7.86 -8.14
C ILE A 147 -1.51 -8.18 -7.49
N LEU A 148 -1.50 -8.66 -6.25
CA LEU A 148 -0.28 -9.08 -5.57
C LEU A 148 0.40 -10.23 -6.34
N TYR A 149 -0.36 -11.24 -6.76
CA TYR A 149 0.14 -12.33 -7.60
C TYR A 149 0.79 -11.81 -8.87
N LYS A 150 0.09 -10.96 -9.61
CA LYS A 150 0.59 -10.34 -10.84
C LYS A 150 1.93 -9.63 -10.62
N ARG A 151 2.03 -8.80 -9.60
CA ARG A 151 3.25 -8.02 -9.31
C ARG A 151 4.41 -8.90 -8.84
N VAL A 152 4.15 -9.85 -7.98
CA VAL A 152 5.18 -10.81 -7.54
C VAL A 152 5.67 -11.68 -8.70
N ARG A 153 4.76 -12.09 -9.60
CA ARG A 153 5.10 -12.82 -10.82
C ARG A 153 6.01 -12.00 -11.75
N GLU A 154 5.67 -10.73 -12.00
CA GLU A 154 6.49 -9.84 -12.82
C GLU A 154 7.91 -9.70 -12.26
N LEU A 155 8.06 -9.50 -10.97
CA LEU A 155 9.35 -9.42 -10.29
C LEU A 155 10.11 -10.75 -10.35
N HIS A 156 9.41 -11.87 -10.18
CA HIS A 156 10.03 -13.20 -10.28
C HIS A 156 10.57 -13.47 -11.69
N VAL A 157 9.83 -13.14 -12.74
CA VAL A 157 10.28 -13.27 -14.13
C VAL A 157 11.50 -12.40 -14.41
N GLN A 158 11.54 -11.18 -13.90
CA GLN A 158 12.70 -10.30 -14.06
C GLN A 158 13.95 -10.85 -13.38
N LYS A 159 13.78 -11.45 -12.19
CA LYS A 159 14.88 -12.01 -11.39
C LYS A 159 15.36 -13.37 -11.90
N TYR A 160 14.45 -14.16 -12.47
CA TYR A 160 14.69 -15.51 -12.94
C TYR A 160 14.10 -15.76 -14.35
N PRO A 161 14.65 -15.13 -15.40
CA PRO A 161 14.05 -15.14 -16.75
C PRO A 161 14.03 -16.50 -17.44
N TYR A 162 14.75 -17.51 -16.90
CA TYR A 162 14.84 -18.85 -17.47
C TYR A 162 14.09 -19.92 -16.65
N ASN A 163 13.26 -19.53 -15.70
CA ASN A 163 12.58 -20.47 -14.81
C ASN A 163 11.15 -20.73 -15.29
N ASP A 164 10.99 -21.47 -16.40
CA ASP A 164 9.70 -21.80 -17.00
C ASP A 164 8.83 -22.75 -16.16
N PHE A 165 9.41 -23.38 -15.13
CA PHE A 165 8.73 -24.40 -14.30
C PHE A 165 7.57 -23.86 -13.44
N LEU A 166 7.54 -22.55 -13.17
CA LEU A 166 6.53 -21.95 -12.30
C LEU A 166 5.28 -21.49 -13.06
N TYR A 167 5.26 -21.61 -14.38
CA TYR A 167 4.24 -21.03 -15.26
C TYR A 167 3.45 -22.05 -16.08
N GLN A 168 3.63 -23.33 -15.82
CA GLN A 168 2.77 -24.34 -16.43
C GLN A 168 1.41 -24.27 -15.76
N ASP A 169 0.46 -23.61 -16.43
CA ASP A 169 -0.94 -23.80 -16.17
C ASP A 169 -1.24 -25.25 -16.50
N TYR A 170 -1.49 -26.06 -15.50
CA TYR A 170 -2.07 -27.38 -15.71
C TYR A 170 -3.54 -27.14 -16.07
N GLU A 171 -3.87 -27.28 -17.38
CA GLU A 171 -5.23 -27.46 -17.86
C GLU A 171 -5.86 -28.74 -17.26
#